data_919a2ad3ed14a7049a611d75244bc896
#
_entry.id   919a2ad3ed14a7049a611d75244bc896
#
_cell.length_a   1.000
_cell.length_b   1.000
_cell.length_c   1.000
_cell.angle_alpha   90.00
_cell.angle_beta   90.00
_cell.angle_gamma   90.00
#
_symmetry.space_group_name_H-M   'P 1'
#
loop_
_entity.id
_entity.type
_entity.pdbx_description
1 polymer ?
#
loop_
_entity_poly.entity_id
_entity_poly.type
_entity_poly.pdbx_seq_one_letter_code
_entity_poly.pdbx_strand_id
1 'polypeptide(L)'
;IANGADSSATQTQTQSEKTNEIQERLEHTNQTAAGALETTEKLRGVIETGKNESDELARQSVIVDQSTEQISQTIEKLVEHVGKVSGITDAILNISSQTNLLALNASIEAARAGDAGKGFAVVAEEIRQLAEMTKVSTEQITQIMNELTAITKDTQTELKNAVDSIDVQREKVKTVHESFITVEEDVKSLVGDMTTVSDEVSAVLSANEVIVDGISTLSGITQEISASTSASRTDMDGLHDSVSNFSTAVDHTFEALENL
;
A
#
# COMPACT_ATOMS: atom_id res chain seq x y z
N ILE A 1 -11.69 58.67 -33.09
CA ILE A 1 -12.00 58.67 -31.66
C ILE A 1 -13.19 57.71 -31.41
N ALA A 2 -14.34 57.88 -32.13
CA ALA A 2 -15.55 57.06 -31.97
C ALA A 2 -15.22 55.52 -32.08
N ASN A 3 -14.53 55.08 -33.16
CA ASN A 3 -14.15 53.69 -33.36
C ASN A 3 -13.23 53.16 -32.24
N GLY A 4 -12.43 54.05 -31.63
CA GLY A 4 -11.57 53.68 -30.49
C GLY A 4 -12.39 53.43 -29.20
N ALA A 5 -13.41 54.21 -28.96
CA ALA A 5 -14.33 54.03 -27.82
C ALA A 5 -15.13 52.74 -27.95
N ASP A 6 -15.69 52.43 -29.13
CA ASP A 6 -16.41 51.17 -29.39
C ASP A 6 -15.52 49.93 -29.22
N SER A 7 -14.27 50.01 -29.72
CA SER A 7 -13.28 48.93 -29.53
C SER A 7 -12.95 48.75 -28.05
N SER A 8 -12.77 49.83 -27.30
CA SER A 8 -12.50 49.80 -25.85
C SER A 8 -13.68 49.22 -25.06
N ALA A 9 -14.91 49.54 -25.42
CA ALA A 9 -16.12 48.98 -24.80
C ALA A 9 -16.18 47.46 -25.01
N THR A 10 -15.95 46.97 -26.23
CA THR A 10 -15.94 45.55 -26.55
C THR A 10 -14.82 44.82 -25.77
N GLN A 11 -13.64 45.44 -25.67
CA GLN A 11 -12.52 44.84 -24.93
C GLN A 11 -12.78 44.78 -23.42
N THR A 12 -13.41 45.83 -22.86
CA THR A 12 -13.81 45.88 -21.46
C THR A 12 -14.84 44.80 -21.14
N GLN A 13 -15.81 44.55 -22.01
CA GLN A 13 -16.79 43.49 -21.87
C GLN A 13 -16.11 42.10 -21.88
N THR A 14 -15.24 41.84 -22.86
CA THR A 14 -14.49 40.58 -22.95
C THR A 14 -13.63 40.38 -21.71
N GLN A 15 -13.02 41.43 -21.17
CA GLN A 15 -12.18 41.35 -19.97
C GLN A 15 -13.02 41.02 -18.73
N SER A 16 -14.24 41.60 -18.62
CA SER A 16 -15.20 41.28 -17.55
C SER A 16 -15.59 39.78 -17.58
N GLU A 17 -15.89 39.23 -18.76
CA GLU A 17 -16.22 37.83 -18.92
C GLU A 17 -15.06 36.93 -18.50
N LYS A 18 -13.82 37.26 -18.90
CA LYS A 18 -12.62 36.52 -18.53
C LYS A 18 -12.31 36.57 -17.03
N THR A 19 -12.57 37.68 -16.38
CA THR A 19 -12.38 37.87 -14.95
C THR A 19 -13.36 37.01 -14.15
N ASN A 20 -14.61 36.91 -14.60
CA ASN A 20 -15.62 36.01 -14.02
C ASN A 20 -15.21 34.53 -14.21
N GLU A 21 -14.73 34.14 -15.40
CA GLU A 21 -14.19 32.77 -15.64
C GLU A 21 -13.02 32.45 -14.71
N ILE A 22 -12.12 33.40 -14.46
CA ILE A 22 -11.02 33.24 -13.50
C ILE A 22 -11.57 32.98 -12.09
N GLN A 23 -12.56 33.76 -11.65
CA GLN A 23 -13.16 33.60 -10.32
C GLN A 23 -13.78 32.22 -10.15
N GLU A 24 -14.56 31.74 -11.11
CA GLU A 24 -15.14 30.38 -11.09
C GLU A 24 -14.06 29.28 -11.00
N ARG A 25 -12.98 29.46 -11.76
CA ARG A 25 -11.86 28.51 -11.74
C ARG A 25 -11.14 28.51 -10.41
N LEU A 26 -10.96 29.64 -9.77
CA LEU A 26 -10.34 29.76 -8.46
C LEU A 26 -11.20 29.13 -7.36
N GLU A 27 -12.53 29.35 -7.40
CA GLU A 27 -13.46 28.68 -6.49
C GLU A 27 -13.39 27.15 -6.63
N HIS A 28 -13.34 26.63 -7.87
CA HIS A 28 -13.17 25.21 -8.14
C HIS A 28 -11.82 24.68 -7.64
N THR A 29 -10.74 25.46 -7.83
CA THR A 29 -9.40 25.08 -7.32
C THR A 29 -9.40 24.99 -5.80
N ASN A 30 -10.02 25.95 -5.11
CA ASN A 30 -10.15 25.93 -3.65
C ASN A 30 -10.95 24.73 -3.14
N GLN A 31 -12.05 24.39 -3.81
CA GLN A 31 -12.85 23.20 -3.50
C GLN A 31 -12.03 21.91 -3.69
N THR A 32 -11.23 21.85 -4.76
CA THR A 32 -10.36 20.71 -5.03
C THR A 32 -9.29 20.56 -3.95
N ALA A 33 -8.67 21.67 -3.53
CA ALA A 33 -7.69 21.68 -2.44
C ALA A 33 -8.31 21.20 -1.10
N ALA A 34 -9.53 21.68 -0.79
CA ALA A 34 -10.27 21.24 0.39
C ALA A 34 -10.61 19.74 0.34
N GLY A 35 -11.03 19.22 -0.82
CA GLY A 35 -11.27 17.77 -1.02
C GLY A 35 -10.00 16.93 -0.89
N ALA A 36 -8.87 17.46 -1.34
CA ALA A 36 -7.57 16.81 -1.14
C ALA A 36 -7.21 16.74 0.35
N LEU A 37 -7.42 17.82 1.12
CA LEU A 37 -7.20 17.82 2.58
C LEU A 37 -8.09 16.79 3.30
N GLU A 38 -9.36 16.67 2.94
CA GLU A 38 -10.24 15.63 3.50
C GLU A 38 -9.71 14.21 3.20
N THR A 39 -9.19 14.02 1.99
CA THR A 39 -8.60 12.74 1.58
C THR A 39 -7.33 12.43 2.37
N THR A 40 -6.48 13.43 2.65
CA THR A 40 -5.28 13.25 3.48
C THR A 40 -5.61 12.85 4.91
N GLU A 41 -6.69 13.39 5.48
CA GLU A 41 -7.12 12.99 6.84
C GLU A 41 -7.60 11.53 6.88
N LYS A 42 -8.31 11.07 5.84
CA LYS A 42 -8.67 9.65 5.70
C LYS A 42 -7.43 8.76 5.55
N LEU A 43 -6.44 9.20 4.76
CA LEU A 43 -5.17 8.49 4.59
C LEU A 43 -4.40 8.36 5.91
N ARG A 44 -4.39 9.39 6.76
CA ARG A 44 -3.78 9.31 8.10
C ARG A 44 -4.36 8.18 8.92
N GLY A 45 -5.68 8.02 8.91
CA GLY A 45 -6.35 6.90 9.60
C GLY A 45 -5.94 5.53 9.06
N VAL A 46 -5.79 5.40 7.72
CA VAL A 46 -5.32 4.16 7.09
C VAL A 46 -3.87 3.87 7.45
N ILE A 47 -3.00 4.88 7.46
CA ILE A 47 -1.58 4.76 7.83
C ILE A 47 -1.45 4.30 9.29
N GLU A 48 -2.17 4.93 10.21
CA GLU A 48 -2.15 4.56 11.62
C GLU A 48 -2.59 3.11 11.82
N THR A 49 -3.66 2.70 11.16
CA THR A 49 -4.13 1.30 11.18
C THR A 49 -3.06 0.36 10.62
N GLY A 50 -2.47 0.68 9.47
CA GLY A 50 -1.43 -0.14 8.84
C GLY A 50 -0.16 -0.27 9.68
N LYS A 51 0.27 0.78 10.38
CA LYS A 51 1.37 0.74 11.34
C LYS A 51 1.06 -0.19 12.51
N ASN A 52 -0.14 -0.07 13.10
CA ASN A 52 -0.58 -0.91 14.21
C ASN A 52 -0.67 -2.40 13.80
N GLU A 53 -1.19 -2.69 12.61
CA GLU A 53 -1.24 -4.05 12.07
C GLU A 53 0.16 -4.61 11.81
N SER A 54 1.09 -3.79 11.29
CA SER A 54 2.49 -4.19 11.10
C SER A 54 3.18 -4.52 12.42
N ASP A 55 2.95 -3.73 13.46
CA ASP A 55 3.48 -3.97 14.80
C ASP A 55 2.90 -5.25 15.42
N GLU A 56 1.61 -5.52 15.19
CA GLU A 56 0.98 -6.77 15.65
C GLU A 56 1.55 -7.99 14.91
N LEU A 57 1.75 -7.90 13.59
CA LEU A 57 2.40 -8.95 12.80
C LEU A 57 3.84 -9.20 13.26
N ALA A 58 4.58 -8.15 13.62
CA ALA A 58 5.93 -8.29 14.19
C ALA A 58 5.90 -9.05 15.52
N ARG A 59 4.97 -8.73 16.42
CA ARG A 59 4.77 -9.46 17.68
C ARG A 59 4.38 -10.92 17.44
N GLN A 60 3.46 -11.15 16.51
CA GLN A 60 3.03 -12.50 16.14
C GLN A 60 4.17 -13.35 15.59
N SER A 61 5.05 -12.77 14.80
CA SER A 61 6.23 -13.45 14.28
C SER A 61 7.18 -13.90 15.39
N VAL A 62 7.32 -13.12 16.47
CA VAL A 62 8.11 -13.51 17.65
C VAL A 62 7.47 -14.70 18.38
N ILE A 63 6.14 -14.73 18.51
CA ILE A 63 5.41 -15.84 19.15
C ILE A 63 5.57 -17.12 18.34
N VAL A 64 5.46 -17.04 17.01
CA VAL A 64 5.63 -18.19 16.12
C VAL A 64 7.06 -18.73 16.20
N ASP A 65 8.07 -17.86 16.22
CA ASP A 65 9.48 -18.22 16.39
C ASP A 65 9.72 -19.00 17.70
N GLN A 66 9.22 -18.46 18.83
CA GLN A 66 9.32 -19.15 20.13
C GLN A 66 8.61 -20.50 20.13
N SER A 67 7.45 -20.61 19.48
CA SER A 67 6.71 -21.87 19.37
C SER A 67 7.49 -22.91 18.53
N THR A 68 8.11 -22.45 17.43
CA THR A 68 8.92 -23.30 16.56
C THR A 68 10.16 -23.82 17.28
N GLU A 69 10.81 -22.97 18.08
CA GLU A 69 11.93 -23.36 18.94
C GLU A 69 11.51 -24.42 19.98
N GLN A 70 10.36 -24.27 20.64
CA GLN A 70 9.83 -25.27 21.58
C GLN A 70 9.54 -26.60 20.90
N ILE A 71 9.01 -26.57 19.66
CA ILE A 71 8.78 -27.79 18.88
C ILE A 71 10.12 -28.44 18.55
N SER A 72 11.14 -27.67 18.14
CA SER A 72 12.51 -28.20 17.87
C SER A 72 13.07 -28.94 19.06
N GLN A 73 13.02 -28.35 20.25
CA GLN A 73 13.47 -28.99 21.48
C GLN A 73 12.69 -30.27 21.82
N THR A 74 11.39 -30.30 21.48
CA THR A 74 10.56 -31.48 21.69
C THR A 74 10.95 -32.63 20.75
N ILE A 75 11.22 -32.29 19.49
CA ILE A 75 11.71 -33.27 18.50
C ILE A 75 13.09 -33.79 18.87
N GLU A 76 14.01 -32.99 19.38
CA GLU A 76 15.32 -33.45 19.87
C GLU A 76 15.16 -34.49 20.98
N LYS A 77 14.26 -34.25 21.95
CA LYS A 77 13.95 -35.22 23.01
C LYS A 77 13.35 -36.51 22.43
N LEU A 78 12.48 -36.39 21.42
CA LEU A 78 11.91 -37.57 20.74
C LEU A 78 12.99 -38.40 20.07
N VAL A 79 13.93 -37.77 19.36
CA VAL A 79 15.09 -38.48 18.76
C VAL A 79 15.90 -39.25 19.81
N GLU A 80 16.16 -38.59 20.96
CA GLU A 80 16.87 -39.25 22.08
C GLU A 80 16.10 -40.48 22.59
N HIS A 81 14.77 -40.36 22.77
CA HIS A 81 13.95 -41.47 23.25
C HIS A 81 13.86 -42.62 22.23
N VAL A 82 13.71 -42.30 20.94
CA VAL A 82 13.74 -43.30 19.86
C VAL A 82 15.07 -44.06 19.87
N GLY A 83 16.20 -43.37 20.04
CA GLY A 83 17.51 -44.00 20.17
C GLY A 83 17.64 -44.95 21.38
N LYS A 84 17.08 -44.53 22.54
CA LYS A 84 17.05 -45.41 23.73
C LYS A 84 16.22 -46.68 23.50
N VAL A 85 15.03 -46.54 22.88
CA VAL A 85 14.17 -47.69 22.57
C VAL A 85 14.85 -48.62 21.57
N SER A 86 15.51 -48.07 20.53
CA SER A 86 16.32 -48.89 19.59
C SER A 86 17.38 -49.70 20.29
N GLY A 87 18.12 -49.11 21.24
CA GLY A 87 19.11 -49.86 22.03
C GLY A 87 18.51 -51.00 22.89
N ILE A 88 17.29 -50.79 23.43
CA ILE A 88 16.57 -51.83 24.18
C ILE A 88 16.12 -52.95 23.24
N THR A 89 15.60 -52.64 22.07
CA THR A 89 15.18 -53.66 21.08
C THR A 89 16.36 -54.49 20.60
N ASP A 90 17.53 -53.89 20.37
CA ASP A 90 18.74 -54.61 20.01
C ASP A 90 19.16 -55.58 21.14
N ALA A 91 19.08 -55.20 22.41
CA ALA A 91 19.35 -56.07 23.54
C ALA A 91 18.35 -57.23 23.62
N ILE A 92 17.06 -57.01 23.40
CA ILE A 92 16.02 -58.04 23.37
C ILE A 92 16.26 -59.03 22.22
N LEU A 93 16.63 -58.55 21.02
CA LEU A 93 17.00 -59.40 19.89
C LEU A 93 18.18 -60.35 20.25
N ASN A 94 19.18 -59.78 20.89
CA ASN A 94 20.35 -60.60 21.36
C ASN A 94 19.93 -61.61 22.39
N ILE A 95 19.14 -61.31 23.41
CA ILE A 95 18.64 -62.21 24.43
C ILE A 95 17.77 -63.26 23.79
N SER A 96 16.87 -62.92 22.89
CA SER A 96 16.01 -63.86 22.16
C SER A 96 16.85 -64.88 21.35
N SER A 97 17.89 -64.43 20.63
CA SER A 97 18.79 -65.26 19.86
C SER A 97 19.59 -66.21 20.75
N GLN A 98 20.10 -65.76 21.91
CA GLN A 98 20.74 -66.55 22.89
C GLN A 98 19.82 -67.61 23.51
N THR A 99 18.58 -67.20 23.83
CA THR A 99 17.56 -68.11 24.39
C THR A 99 17.18 -69.17 23.38
N ASN A 100 17.05 -68.85 22.11
CA ASN A 100 16.81 -69.80 21.03
C ASN A 100 17.95 -70.85 20.90
N LEU A 101 19.20 -70.38 20.99
CA LEU A 101 20.37 -71.31 21.00
C LEU A 101 20.44 -72.24 22.25
N LEU A 102 20.13 -71.67 23.44
CA LEU A 102 20.07 -72.45 24.68
C LEU A 102 18.95 -73.48 24.62
N ALA A 103 17.80 -73.16 24.14
CA ALA A 103 16.65 -74.03 23.96
C ALA A 103 16.98 -75.18 22.95
N LEU A 104 17.64 -74.80 21.83
CA LEU A 104 18.10 -75.82 20.85
C LEU A 104 19.08 -76.82 21.48
N ASN A 105 20.05 -76.32 22.23
CA ASN A 105 21.01 -77.18 22.93
C ASN A 105 20.30 -78.11 23.96
N ALA A 106 19.32 -77.54 24.70
CA ALA A 106 18.50 -78.32 25.65
C ALA A 106 17.67 -79.39 24.93
N SER A 107 17.08 -79.10 23.79
CA SER A 107 16.34 -80.09 22.98
C SER A 107 17.22 -81.21 22.48
N ILE A 108 18.47 -80.93 22.07
CA ILE A 108 19.44 -81.93 21.63
C ILE A 108 19.82 -82.88 22.79
N GLU A 109 20.10 -82.32 23.96
CA GLU A 109 20.51 -83.17 25.13
C GLU A 109 19.31 -83.96 25.69
N ALA A 110 18.09 -83.41 25.66
CA ALA A 110 16.87 -84.11 25.98
C ALA A 110 16.62 -85.33 25.04
N ALA A 111 16.84 -85.12 23.73
CA ALA A 111 16.79 -86.23 22.76
C ALA A 111 17.85 -87.30 23.02
N ARG A 112 19.03 -86.91 23.51
CA ARG A 112 20.15 -87.84 23.85
C ARG A 112 19.87 -88.67 25.08
N ALA A 113 19.02 -88.18 26.03
CA ALA A 113 18.63 -88.93 27.23
C ALA A 113 17.48 -89.96 26.96
N GLY A 114 16.97 -90.08 25.75
CA GLY A 114 15.97 -91.07 25.35
C GLY A 114 14.63 -90.89 26.08
N ASP A 115 14.02 -91.97 26.56
CA ASP A 115 12.71 -91.92 27.23
C ASP A 115 12.66 -91.07 28.49
N ALA A 116 13.76 -90.94 29.21
CA ALA A 116 13.87 -90.09 30.39
C ALA A 116 13.88 -88.61 30.08
N GLY A 117 14.19 -88.21 28.84
CA GLY A 117 14.25 -86.80 28.39
C GLY A 117 12.99 -86.28 27.73
N LYS A 118 11.95 -87.05 27.48
CA LYS A 118 10.75 -86.67 26.73
C LYS A 118 10.05 -85.39 27.26
N GLY A 119 9.88 -85.27 28.57
CA GLY A 119 9.29 -84.12 29.19
C GLY A 119 10.15 -82.85 29.02
N PHE A 120 11.47 -82.97 29.12
CA PHE A 120 12.41 -81.88 28.88
C PHE A 120 12.43 -81.39 27.41
N ALA A 121 12.31 -82.31 26.48
CA ALA A 121 12.32 -82.03 25.06
C ALA A 121 11.09 -81.14 24.68
N VAL A 122 9.92 -81.41 25.25
CA VAL A 122 8.70 -80.56 25.02
C VAL A 122 8.88 -79.13 25.56
N VAL A 123 9.43 -79.00 26.78
CA VAL A 123 9.70 -77.72 27.39
C VAL A 123 10.74 -76.94 26.59
N ALA A 124 11.80 -77.54 26.14
CA ALA A 124 12.85 -76.96 25.35
C ALA A 124 12.30 -76.43 23.98
N GLU A 125 11.44 -77.21 23.32
CA GLU A 125 10.79 -76.77 22.06
C GLU A 125 9.84 -75.61 22.27
N GLU A 126 9.10 -75.61 23.37
CA GLU A 126 8.22 -74.45 23.72
C GLU A 126 9.01 -73.16 23.96
N ILE A 127 10.17 -73.28 24.70
CA ILE A 127 11.09 -72.16 24.91
C ILE A 127 11.66 -71.66 23.56
N ARG A 128 12.01 -72.57 22.66
CA ARG A 128 12.50 -72.24 21.33
C ARG A 128 11.50 -71.50 20.52
N GLN A 129 10.22 -71.90 20.53
CA GLN A 129 9.14 -71.23 19.85
C GLN A 129 8.86 -69.80 20.44
N LEU A 130 8.87 -69.66 21.77
CA LEU A 130 8.73 -68.36 22.46
C LEU A 130 9.88 -67.41 22.09
N ALA A 131 11.11 -67.90 22.05
CA ALA A 131 12.29 -67.17 21.65
C ALA A 131 12.15 -66.68 20.18
N GLU A 132 11.74 -67.54 19.26
CA GLU A 132 11.51 -67.13 17.85
C GLU A 132 10.37 -66.09 17.70
N MET A 133 9.24 -66.29 18.41
CA MET A 133 8.16 -65.31 18.43
C MET A 133 8.61 -63.93 18.98
N THR A 134 9.43 -63.95 20.06
CA THR A 134 10.00 -62.75 20.67
C THR A 134 10.91 -62.01 19.66
N LYS A 135 11.75 -62.77 18.95
CA LYS A 135 12.63 -62.24 17.90
C LYS A 135 11.82 -61.54 16.80
N VAL A 136 10.80 -62.20 16.23
CA VAL A 136 9.95 -61.64 15.17
C VAL A 136 9.25 -60.36 15.66
N SER A 137 8.68 -60.36 16.86
CA SER A 137 8.04 -59.17 17.43
C SER A 137 9.02 -58.02 17.64
N THR A 138 10.23 -58.30 18.05
CA THR A 138 11.28 -57.30 18.25
C THR A 138 11.80 -56.75 16.92
N GLU A 139 11.91 -57.56 15.88
CA GLU A 139 12.21 -57.08 14.51
C GLU A 139 11.15 -56.13 13.99
N GLN A 140 9.85 -56.34 14.26
CA GLN A 140 8.77 -55.45 13.93
C GLN A 140 8.89 -54.10 14.69
N ILE A 141 9.26 -54.14 15.98
CA ILE A 141 9.51 -52.91 16.77
C ILE A 141 10.69 -52.15 16.18
N THR A 142 11.78 -52.83 15.79
CA THR A 142 12.94 -52.19 15.15
C THR A 142 12.56 -51.50 13.85
N GLN A 143 11.69 -52.11 13.05
CA GLN A 143 11.17 -51.44 11.83
C GLN A 143 10.40 -50.17 12.16
N ILE A 144 9.49 -50.17 13.15
CA ILE A 144 8.75 -48.99 13.61
C ILE A 144 9.71 -47.91 14.11
N MET A 145 10.78 -48.26 14.83
CA MET A 145 11.79 -47.31 15.31
C MET A 145 12.54 -46.64 14.16
N ASN A 146 12.87 -47.39 13.11
CA ASN A 146 13.49 -46.83 11.90
C ASN A 146 12.56 -45.85 11.16
N GLU A 147 11.28 -46.20 11.05
CA GLU A 147 10.27 -45.31 10.46
C GLU A 147 10.12 -44.03 11.30
N LEU A 148 10.05 -44.12 12.63
CA LEU A 148 10.03 -42.99 13.53
C LEU A 148 11.26 -42.09 13.40
N THR A 149 12.45 -42.70 13.25
CA THR A 149 13.69 -41.96 13.02
C THR A 149 13.62 -41.14 11.71
N ALA A 150 13.10 -41.73 10.64
CA ALA A 150 12.92 -41.03 9.36
C ALA A 150 11.94 -39.87 9.50
N ILE A 151 10.77 -40.09 10.10
CA ILE A 151 9.75 -39.06 10.34
C ILE A 151 10.29 -37.89 11.17
N THR A 152 11.05 -38.19 12.24
CA THR A 152 11.63 -37.14 13.09
C THR A 152 12.67 -36.31 12.33
N LYS A 153 13.49 -36.94 11.48
CA LYS A 153 14.45 -36.24 10.63
C LYS A 153 13.77 -35.33 9.61
N ASP A 154 12.71 -35.81 8.97
CA ASP A 154 11.92 -35.00 8.02
C ASP A 154 11.27 -33.82 8.74
N THR A 155 10.72 -34.07 9.95
CA THR A 155 10.12 -32.96 10.77
C THR A 155 11.17 -31.92 11.16
N GLN A 156 12.41 -32.32 11.50
CA GLN A 156 13.49 -31.35 11.75
C GLN A 156 13.80 -30.48 10.52
N THR A 157 13.76 -31.09 9.32
CA THR A 157 13.98 -30.34 8.07
C THR A 157 12.87 -29.32 7.84
N GLU A 158 11.62 -29.73 8.03
CA GLU A 158 10.45 -28.81 7.87
C GLU A 158 10.45 -27.68 8.92
N LEU A 159 10.86 -27.95 10.17
CA LEU A 159 11.03 -26.93 11.18
C LEU A 159 12.08 -25.90 10.78
N LYS A 160 13.21 -26.32 10.21
CA LYS A 160 14.23 -25.40 9.70
C LYS A 160 13.68 -24.52 8.60
N ASN A 161 12.95 -25.09 7.65
CA ASN A 161 12.30 -24.32 6.58
C ASN A 161 11.29 -23.30 7.14
N ALA A 162 10.58 -23.67 8.22
CA ALA A 162 9.65 -22.76 8.90
C ALA A 162 10.37 -21.59 9.56
N VAL A 163 11.50 -21.83 10.24
CA VAL A 163 12.34 -20.75 10.83
C VAL A 163 12.83 -19.79 9.75
N ASP A 164 13.40 -20.32 8.65
CA ASP A 164 13.88 -19.50 7.53
C ASP A 164 12.73 -18.65 6.94
N SER A 165 11.52 -19.20 6.88
CA SER A 165 10.34 -18.48 6.40
C SER A 165 9.88 -17.38 7.35
N ILE A 166 9.98 -17.59 8.67
CA ILE A 166 9.68 -16.59 9.70
C ILE A 166 10.65 -15.41 9.60
N ASP A 167 11.93 -15.66 9.38
CA ASP A 167 12.94 -14.60 9.23
C ASP A 167 12.66 -13.73 7.99
N VAL A 168 12.32 -14.35 6.87
CA VAL A 168 11.91 -13.61 5.65
C VAL A 168 10.63 -12.80 5.90
N GLN A 169 9.65 -13.37 6.61
CA GLN A 169 8.42 -12.66 6.97
C GLN A 169 8.71 -11.44 7.86
N ARG A 170 9.59 -11.58 8.85
CA ARG A 170 10.00 -10.51 9.77
C ARG A 170 10.61 -9.33 9.01
N GLU A 171 11.50 -9.60 8.05
CA GLU A 171 12.10 -8.55 7.21
C GLU A 171 11.05 -7.85 6.34
N LYS A 172 10.11 -8.60 5.76
CA LYS A 172 9.01 -8.00 4.99
C LYS A 172 8.08 -7.13 5.84
N VAL A 173 7.74 -7.56 7.04
CA VAL A 173 6.92 -6.76 7.97
C VAL A 173 7.62 -5.44 8.32
N LYS A 174 8.94 -5.49 8.57
CA LYS A 174 9.74 -4.29 8.80
C LYS A 174 9.70 -3.34 7.61
N THR A 175 9.89 -3.85 6.39
CA THR A 175 9.82 -3.05 5.16
C THR A 175 8.44 -2.39 4.98
N VAL A 176 7.35 -3.11 5.29
CA VAL A 176 6.00 -2.57 5.24
C VAL A 176 5.81 -1.45 6.26
N HIS A 177 6.29 -1.64 7.51
CA HIS A 177 6.24 -0.60 8.53
C HIS A 177 7.00 0.66 8.12
N GLU A 178 8.22 0.53 7.57
CA GLU A 178 9.01 1.65 7.04
C GLU A 178 8.30 2.35 5.88
N SER A 179 7.61 1.60 5.02
CA SER A 179 6.80 2.18 3.95
C SER A 179 5.66 3.04 4.47
N PHE A 180 4.97 2.63 5.55
CA PHE A 180 3.94 3.47 6.18
C PHE A 180 4.51 4.75 6.78
N ILE A 181 5.72 4.73 7.33
CA ILE A 181 6.41 5.94 7.81
C ILE A 181 6.65 6.91 6.65
N THR A 182 7.15 6.41 5.52
CA THR A 182 7.38 7.24 4.32
C THR A 182 6.08 7.85 3.79
N VAL A 183 5.01 7.05 3.71
CA VAL A 183 3.69 7.55 3.28
C VAL A 183 3.13 8.60 4.24
N GLU A 184 3.39 8.48 5.56
CA GLU A 184 3.00 9.48 6.55
C GLU A 184 3.72 10.82 6.31
N GLU A 185 5.01 10.80 5.98
CA GLU A 185 5.78 11.99 5.61
C GLU A 185 5.26 12.65 4.34
N ASP A 186 4.97 11.84 3.30
CA ASP A 186 4.40 12.31 2.04
C ASP A 186 3.02 12.97 2.25
N VAL A 187 2.16 12.36 3.07
CA VAL A 187 0.85 12.92 3.41
C VAL A 187 0.99 14.24 4.17
N LYS A 188 1.96 14.35 5.08
CA LYS A 188 2.24 15.61 5.78
C LYS A 188 2.72 16.71 4.84
N SER A 189 3.58 16.37 3.86
CA SER A 189 4.00 17.29 2.81
C SER A 189 2.82 17.76 1.98
N LEU A 190 1.94 16.84 1.56
CA LEU A 190 0.74 17.15 0.77
C LEU A 190 -0.21 18.11 1.49
N VAL A 191 -0.36 17.99 2.81
CA VAL A 191 -1.12 18.97 3.62
C VAL A 191 -0.51 20.36 3.53
N GLY A 192 0.83 20.46 3.62
CA GLY A 192 1.55 21.72 3.44
C GLY A 192 1.33 22.34 2.06
N ASP A 193 1.44 21.51 1.01
CA ASP A 193 1.24 21.96 -0.38
C ASP A 193 -0.20 22.44 -0.62
N MET A 194 -1.22 21.73 -0.10
CA MET A 194 -2.62 22.16 -0.23
C MET A 194 -2.91 23.45 0.53
N THR A 195 -2.27 23.66 1.67
CA THR A 195 -2.36 24.93 2.39
C THR A 195 -1.77 26.07 1.56
N THR A 196 -0.62 25.86 0.96
CA THR A 196 0.03 26.83 0.06
C THR A 196 -0.87 27.14 -1.16
N VAL A 197 -1.47 26.13 -1.78
CA VAL A 197 -2.42 26.32 -2.89
C VAL A 197 -3.62 27.17 -2.45
N SER A 198 -4.17 26.94 -1.26
CA SER A 198 -5.28 27.75 -0.74
C SER A 198 -4.90 29.21 -0.51
N ASP A 199 -3.70 29.47 0.01
CA ASP A 199 -3.16 30.81 0.21
C ASP A 199 -2.94 31.53 -1.14
N GLU A 200 -2.36 30.83 -2.12
CA GLU A 200 -2.18 31.38 -3.48
C GLU A 200 -3.51 31.68 -4.17
N VAL A 201 -4.50 30.80 -4.05
CA VAL A 201 -5.86 31.04 -4.58
C VAL A 201 -6.45 32.30 -3.95
N SER A 202 -6.29 32.49 -2.63
CA SER A 202 -6.78 33.70 -1.94
C SER A 202 -6.09 34.97 -2.44
N ALA A 203 -4.78 34.92 -2.69
CA ALA A 203 -4.02 36.03 -3.24
C ALA A 203 -4.49 36.40 -4.68
N VAL A 204 -4.72 35.37 -5.53
CA VAL A 204 -5.21 35.58 -6.90
C VAL A 204 -6.64 36.11 -6.91
N LEU A 205 -7.51 35.61 -5.98
CA LEU A 205 -8.87 36.18 -5.83
C LEU A 205 -8.82 37.67 -5.51
N SER A 206 -7.98 38.11 -4.57
CA SER A 206 -7.80 39.49 -4.21
C SER A 206 -7.28 40.33 -5.39
N ALA A 207 -6.32 39.81 -6.16
CA ALA A 207 -5.85 40.47 -7.37
C ALA A 207 -6.94 40.58 -8.44
N ASN A 208 -7.78 39.54 -8.58
CA ASN A 208 -8.90 39.52 -9.53
C ASN A 208 -9.95 40.57 -9.17
N GLU A 209 -10.25 40.78 -7.88
CA GLU A 209 -11.15 41.86 -7.41
C GLU A 209 -10.65 43.23 -7.83
N VAL A 210 -9.35 43.51 -7.74
CA VAL A 210 -8.75 44.78 -8.20
C VAL A 210 -8.91 44.96 -9.72
N ILE A 211 -8.78 43.87 -10.49
CA ILE A 211 -9.00 43.90 -11.95
C ILE A 211 -10.47 44.20 -12.25
N VAL A 212 -11.43 43.60 -11.54
CA VAL A 212 -12.88 43.87 -11.70
C VAL A 212 -13.19 45.34 -11.46
N ASP A 213 -12.62 45.94 -10.42
CA ASP A 213 -12.79 47.39 -10.12
C ASP A 213 -12.18 48.25 -11.23
N GLY A 214 -11.00 47.91 -11.71
CA GLY A 214 -10.36 48.55 -12.86
C GLY A 214 -11.20 48.48 -14.14
N ILE A 215 -11.82 47.34 -14.44
CA ILE A 215 -12.74 47.15 -15.58
C ILE A 215 -13.98 48.05 -15.44
N SER A 216 -14.55 48.12 -14.24
CA SER A 216 -15.69 49.00 -13.96
C SER A 216 -15.34 50.48 -14.23
N THR A 217 -14.19 50.92 -13.75
CA THR A 217 -13.66 52.28 -13.99
C THR A 217 -13.42 52.52 -15.48
N LEU A 218 -12.81 51.60 -16.20
CA LEU A 218 -12.55 51.68 -17.63
C LEU A 218 -13.86 51.74 -18.43
N SER A 219 -14.89 51.01 -18.02
CA SER A 219 -16.21 51.05 -18.62
C SER A 219 -16.82 52.47 -18.50
N GLY A 220 -16.74 53.08 -17.31
CA GLY A 220 -17.21 54.47 -17.08
C GLY A 220 -16.48 55.48 -17.96
N ILE A 221 -15.13 55.40 -18.01
CA ILE A 221 -14.31 56.28 -18.86
C ILE A 221 -14.68 56.13 -20.35
N THR A 222 -14.88 54.89 -20.80
CA THR A 222 -15.24 54.59 -22.19
C THR A 222 -16.60 55.20 -22.56
N GLN A 223 -17.58 55.14 -21.66
CA GLN A 223 -18.89 55.79 -21.84
C GLN A 223 -18.76 57.32 -21.92
N GLU A 224 -17.94 57.92 -21.05
CA GLU A 224 -17.72 59.40 -21.07
C GLU A 224 -17.01 59.83 -22.36
N ILE A 225 -16.00 59.06 -22.84
CA ILE A 225 -15.35 59.33 -24.14
C ILE A 225 -16.35 59.21 -25.28
N SER A 226 -17.23 58.23 -25.27
CA SER A 226 -18.26 58.05 -26.30
C SER A 226 -19.24 59.22 -26.31
N ALA A 227 -19.71 59.64 -25.15
CA ALA A 227 -20.61 60.87 -25.03
C ALA A 227 -19.91 62.15 -25.48
N SER A 228 -18.66 62.35 -25.03
CA SER A 228 -17.89 63.61 -25.44
C SER A 228 -17.60 63.59 -26.95
N THR A 229 -17.33 62.43 -27.53
CA THR A 229 -17.11 62.31 -28.98
C THR A 229 -18.38 62.58 -29.76
N SER A 230 -19.55 62.16 -29.27
CA SER A 230 -20.85 62.46 -29.87
C SER A 230 -21.16 63.94 -29.81
N ALA A 231 -20.92 64.63 -28.69
CA ALA A 231 -21.10 66.07 -28.53
C ALA A 231 -20.17 66.84 -29.48
N SER A 232 -18.86 66.45 -29.53
CA SER A 232 -17.91 67.10 -30.45
C SER A 232 -18.30 66.97 -31.91
N ARG A 233 -18.91 65.82 -32.28
CA ARG A 233 -19.44 65.64 -33.66
C ARG A 233 -20.57 66.53 -33.94
N THR A 234 -21.52 66.73 -33.03
CA THR A 234 -22.63 67.66 -33.16
C THR A 234 -22.16 69.13 -33.29
N ASP A 235 -21.12 69.46 -32.48
CA ASP A 235 -20.53 70.85 -32.57
C ASP A 235 -19.81 71.07 -33.93
N MET A 236 -19.14 70.05 -34.46
CA MET A 236 -18.48 70.10 -35.77
C MET A 236 -19.47 70.20 -36.92
N ASP A 237 -20.58 69.48 -36.83
CA ASP A 237 -21.69 69.63 -37.82
C ASP A 237 -22.29 71.05 -37.80
N GLY A 238 -22.51 71.61 -36.61
CA GLY A 238 -22.97 72.99 -36.44
C GLY A 238 -21.96 74.04 -36.97
N LEU A 239 -20.65 73.78 -36.77
CA LEU A 239 -19.60 74.64 -37.32
C LEU A 239 -19.55 74.56 -38.87
N HIS A 240 -19.71 73.36 -39.42
CA HIS A 240 -19.81 73.15 -40.87
C HIS A 240 -20.96 73.95 -41.50
N ASP A 241 -22.16 73.89 -40.90
CA ASP A 241 -23.33 74.64 -41.36
C ASP A 241 -23.10 76.18 -41.28
N SER A 242 -22.44 76.62 -40.18
CA SER A 242 -22.10 78.03 -40.01
C SER A 242 -21.11 78.52 -41.06
N VAL A 243 -20.10 77.78 -41.39
CA VAL A 243 -19.11 78.06 -42.43
C VAL A 243 -19.78 78.10 -43.82
N SER A 244 -20.66 77.13 -44.09
CA SER A 244 -21.44 77.08 -45.33
C SER A 244 -22.35 78.31 -45.51
N ASN A 245 -23.07 78.73 -44.46
CA ASN A 245 -23.92 79.95 -44.47
C ASN A 245 -23.08 81.23 -44.66
N PHE A 246 -21.87 81.24 -44.02
CA PHE A 246 -20.97 82.40 -44.21
C PHE A 246 -20.43 82.44 -45.65
N SER A 247 -20.06 81.33 -46.25
CA SER A 247 -19.64 81.25 -47.67
C SER A 247 -20.75 81.77 -48.57
N THR A 248 -22.01 81.37 -48.35
CA THR A 248 -23.17 81.83 -49.15
C THR A 248 -23.39 83.32 -49.02
N ALA A 249 -23.23 83.84 -47.80
CA ALA A 249 -23.37 85.32 -47.56
C ALA A 249 -22.24 86.11 -48.24
N VAL A 250 -21.02 85.55 -48.26
CA VAL A 250 -19.92 86.17 -48.99
C VAL A 250 -20.16 86.17 -50.52
N ASP A 251 -20.67 85.08 -51.08
CA ASP A 251 -21.02 84.98 -52.49
C ASP A 251 -22.11 86.00 -52.87
N HIS A 252 -23.16 86.15 -52.05
CA HIS A 252 -24.18 87.17 -52.25
C HIS A 252 -23.63 88.58 -52.16
N THR A 253 -22.65 88.90 -51.32
CA THR A 253 -22.02 90.21 -51.25
C THR A 253 -21.13 90.46 -52.48
N PHE A 254 -20.47 89.44 -53.00
CA PHE A 254 -19.74 89.60 -54.29
C PHE A 254 -20.68 89.86 -55.46
N GLU A 255 -21.78 89.10 -55.59
CA GLU A 255 -22.80 89.34 -56.62
C GLU A 255 -23.40 90.78 -56.52
N ALA A 256 -23.64 91.26 -55.33
CA ALA A 256 -24.16 92.63 -55.11
C ALA A 256 -23.12 93.73 -55.51
N LEU A 257 -21.83 93.46 -55.31
CA LEU A 257 -20.75 94.36 -55.74
C LEU A 257 -20.48 94.33 -57.22
N GLU A 258 -20.66 93.22 -57.95
CA GLU A 258 -20.55 93.11 -59.41
C GLU A 258 -21.73 93.87 -60.13
N ASN A 259 -22.85 93.99 -59.50
CA ASN A 259 -24.07 94.69 -60.06
C ASN A 259 -24.13 96.17 -59.72
N LEU A 260 -23.12 96.80 -59.10
CA LEU A 260 -22.92 98.22 -58.87
C LEU A 260 -21.95 98.78 -59.88
#